data_8de9c6b259c34e083e4ba8e0f13203d2
#
_entry.id   8de9c6b259c34e083e4ba8e0f13203d2
#
_cell.length_a   1.000
_cell.length_b   1.000
_cell.length_c   1.000
_cell.angle_alpha   90.00
_cell.angle_beta   90.00
_cell.angle_gamma   90.00
#
_symmetry.space_group_name_H-M   'P 1'
#
loop_
_entity.id
_entity.type
_entity.pdbx_description
1 polymer ?
#
loop_
_entity_poly.entity_id
_entity_poly.type
_entity_poly.pdbx_seq_one_letter_code
_entity_poly.pdbx_strand_id
1 'polypeptide(L)'
;MTVQSVLEDITNRPGHGDVIAIINPATEEVIAEFRDGGAEAVDAAVTRARASFTSGVWSGLPGNERAKVLWRVADLIDQHADELAQIDSLNTGMPYFQAFMIMSTCAESFRYYAGWCTKVNGIAHDVQ
;
A
#
# COMPACT_ATOMS: atom_id res chain seq x y z
N MET A 1 -12.03 -9.68 3.36
CA MET A 1 -11.14 -9.14 4.42
C MET A 1 -12.02 -8.37 5.38
N THR A 2 -11.82 -8.43 6.69
CA THR A 2 -12.57 -7.64 7.68
C THR A 2 -11.59 -6.76 8.46
N VAL A 3 -12.06 -5.64 9.02
CA VAL A 3 -11.24 -4.76 9.87
C VAL A 3 -10.61 -5.58 11.01
N GLN A 4 -11.41 -6.41 11.68
CA GLN A 4 -10.94 -7.25 12.78
C GLN A 4 -9.81 -8.20 12.34
N SER A 5 -9.93 -8.84 11.17
CA SER A 5 -8.88 -9.76 10.68
C SER A 5 -7.57 -9.05 10.35
N VAL A 6 -7.62 -7.77 9.95
CA VAL A 6 -6.42 -6.95 9.70
C VAL A 6 -5.76 -6.56 11.01
N LEU A 7 -6.53 -6.13 12.00
CA LEU A 7 -5.98 -5.79 13.32
C LEU A 7 -5.33 -7.00 14.02
N GLU A 8 -5.95 -8.17 13.91
CA GLU A 8 -5.38 -9.44 14.40
C GLU A 8 -4.08 -9.81 13.68
N ASP A 9 -4.02 -9.65 12.35
CA ASP A 9 -2.80 -9.90 11.57
C ASP A 9 -1.66 -8.96 11.99
N ILE A 10 -1.95 -7.68 12.21
CA ILE A 10 -0.98 -6.71 12.72
C ILE A 10 -0.44 -7.13 14.09
N THR A 11 -1.33 -7.49 15.02
CA THR A 11 -0.98 -7.90 16.37
C THR A 11 -0.12 -9.18 16.39
N ASN A 12 -0.37 -10.10 15.48
CA ASN A 12 0.35 -11.37 15.39
C ASN A 12 1.65 -11.30 14.58
N ARG A 13 2.04 -10.14 14.06
CA ARG A 13 3.30 -10.02 13.32
C ARG A 13 4.51 -10.27 14.23
N PRO A 14 5.49 -11.03 13.75
CA PRO A 14 6.70 -11.30 14.52
C PRO A 14 7.52 -10.01 14.69
N GLY A 15 8.00 -9.78 15.90
CA GLY A 15 8.91 -8.70 16.24
C GLY A 15 9.59 -9.00 17.58
N HIS A 16 10.76 -8.43 17.80
CA HIS A 16 11.58 -8.65 19.01
C HIS A 16 11.82 -7.37 19.81
N GLY A 17 11.44 -6.21 19.26
CA GLY A 17 11.58 -4.91 19.90
C GLY A 17 10.43 -4.56 20.83
N ASP A 18 10.33 -3.27 21.17
CA ASP A 18 9.31 -2.72 22.05
C ASP A 18 7.91 -2.90 21.46
N VAL A 19 6.92 -2.98 22.36
CA VAL A 19 5.52 -2.98 21.96
C VAL A 19 5.10 -1.57 21.59
N ILE A 20 4.53 -1.44 20.40
CA ILE A 20 3.97 -0.19 19.88
C ILE A 20 2.45 -0.33 19.84
N ALA A 21 1.76 0.54 20.57
CA ALA A 21 0.31 0.59 20.56
C ALA A 21 -0.21 1.49 19.43
N ILE A 22 -1.22 1.03 18.73
CA ILE A 22 -2.00 1.83 17.78
C ILE A 22 -3.22 2.34 18.53
N ILE A 23 -3.33 3.66 18.65
CA ILE A 23 -4.36 4.33 19.44
C ILE A 23 -5.35 5.00 18.48
N ASN A 24 -6.65 4.78 18.70
CA ASN A 24 -7.68 5.55 18.03
C ASN A 24 -7.68 6.99 18.60
N PRO A 25 -7.35 8.01 17.81
CA PRO A 25 -7.22 9.38 18.32
C PRO A 25 -8.56 10.03 18.72
N ALA A 26 -9.68 9.43 18.29
CA ALA A 26 -11.01 9.93 18.65
C ALA A 26 -11.50 9.41 20.01
N THR A 27 -11.09 8.21 20.44
CA THR A 27 -11.53 7.57 21.68
C THR A 27 -10.40 7.38 22.70
N GLU A 28 -9.14 7.58 22.27
CA GLU A 28 -7.92 7.31 23.04
C GLU A 28 -7.74 5.83 23.43
N GLU A 29 -8.52 4.93 22.82
CA GLU A 29 -8.45 3.49 23.06
C GLU A 29 -7.38 2.83 22.19
N VAL A 30 -6.69 1.84 22.74
CA VAL A 30 -5.76 0.99 21.99
C VAL A 30 -6.58 0.04 21.11
N ILE A 31 -6.37 0.11 19.79
CA ILE A 31 -7.08 -0.72 18.79
C ILE A 31 -6.26 -1.92 18.31
N ALA A 32 -4.95 -1.84 18.43
CA ALA A 32 -4.04 -2.94 18.15
C ALA A 32 -2.68 -2.67 18.79
N GLU A 33 -1.87 -3.71 18.93
CA GLU A 33 -0.47 -3.62 19.38
C GLU A 33 0.39 -4.47 18.45
N PHE A 34 1.61 -4.02 18.20
CA PHE A 34 2.60 -4.83 17.48
C PHE A 34 4.00 -4.63 18.08
N ARG A 35 4.90 -5.58 17.81
CA ARG A 35 6.29 -5.45 18.23
C ARG A 35 7.14 -4.85 17.12
N ASP A 36 8.02 -3.93 17.48
CA ASP A 36 9.02 -3.41 16.57
C ASP A 36 9.88 -4.55 16.02
N GLY A 37 10.08 -4.57 14.72
CA GLY A 37 10.94 -5.56 14.06
C GLY A 37 12.42 -5.30 14.24
N GLY A 38 12.82 -4.10 14.66
CA GLY A 38 14.20 -3.70 14.85
C GLY A 38 15.02 -3.62 13.56
N ALA A 39 16.31 -3.35 13.72
CA ALA A 39 17.22 -3.15 12.58
C ALA A 39 17.34 -4.38 11.68
N GLU A 40 17.32 -5.59 12.24
CA GLU A 40 17.42 -6.83 11.47
C GLU A 40 16.24 -7.00 10.49
N ALA A 41 15.02 -6.67 10.92
CA ALA A 41 13.84 -6.74 10.04
C ALA A 41 13.92 -5.70 8.91
N VAL A 42 14.46 -4.50 9.20
CA VAL A 42 14.70 -3.46 8.19
C VAL A 42 15.74 -3.93 7.18
N ASP A 43 16.89 -4.44 7.61
CA ASP A 43 17.94 -4.94 6.74
C ASP A 43 17.45 -6.10 5.85
N ALA A 44 16.70 -7.02 6.44
CA ALA A 44 16.08 -8.13 5.68
C ALA A 44 15.05 -7.61 4.66
N ALA A 45 14.25 -6.61 5.00
CA ALA A 45 13.28 -6.00 4.08
C ALA A 45 13.98 -5.29 2.91
N VAL A 46 15.02 -4.49 3.20
CA VAL A 46 15.82 -3.80 2.18
C VAL A 46 16.52 -4.80 1.27
N THR A 47 17.09 -5.87 1.83
CA THR A 47 17.75 -6.93 1.05
C THR A 47 16.77 -7.59 0.08
N ARG A 48 15.58 -7.95 0.54
CA ARG A 48 14.51 -8.52 -0.32
C ARG A 48 14.08 -7.54 -1.41
N ALA A 49 13.87 -6.28 -1.06
CA ALA A 49 13.47 -5.24 -2.01
C ALA A 49 14.56 -5.03 -3.09
N ARG A 50 15.83 -5.01 -2.68
CA ARG A 50 16.98 -4.88 -3.60
C ARG A 50 17.07 -6.10 -4.52
N ALA A 51 16.93 -7.31 -4.00
CA ALA A 51 16.94 -8.53 -4.80
C ALA A 51 15.79 -8.53 -5.83
N SER A 52 14.58 -8.14 -5.42
CA SER A 52 13.43 -8.01 -6.32
C SER A 52 13.67 -6.97 -7.42
N PHE A 53 14.22 -5.81 -7.08
CA PHE A 53 14.57 -4.77 -8.06
C PHE A 53 15.61 -5.26 -9.06
N THR A 54 16.69 -5.87 -8.56
CA THR A 54 17.82 -6.35 -9.40
C THR A 54 17.42 -7.52 -10.29
N SER A 55 16.46 -8.35 -9.87
CA SER A 55 15.95 -9.47 -10.68
C SER A 55 15.20 -9.02 -11.94
N GLY A 56 14.77 -7.77 -11.99
CA GLY A 56 13.99 -7.24 -13.11
C GLY A 56 12.57 -7.79 -13.22
N VAL A 57 12.07 -8.50 -12.22
CA VAL A 57 10.73 -9.11 -12.24
C VAL A 57 9.62 -8.11 -12.55
N TRP A 58 9.77 -6.84 -12.16
CA TRP A 58 8.83 -5.78 -12.49
C TRP A 58 9.29 -4.95 -13.70
N SER A 59 10.53 -4.47 -13.69
CA SER A 59 11.06 -3.60 -14.73
C SER A 59 11.18 -4.29 -16.10
N GLY A 60 11.37 -5.61 -16.12
CA GLY A 60 11.41 -6.42 -17.32
C GLY A 60 10.04 -6.76 -17.92
N LEU A 61 8.92 -6.48 -17.21
CA LEU A 61 7.59 -6.70 -17.76
C LEU A 61 7.28 -5.72 -18.89
N PRO A 62 6.63 -6.18 -19.98
CA PRO A 62 6.04 -5.28 -20.97
C PRO A 62 5.08 -4.28 -20.33
N GLY A 63 4.97 -3.07 -20.89
CA GLY A 63 4.13 -2.01 -20.35
C GLY A 63 2.66 -2.43 -20.13
N ASN A 64 2.09 -3.18 -21.08
CA ASN A 64 0.73 -3.71 -20.98
C ASN A 64 0.55 -4.70 -19.80
N GLU A 65 1.56 -5.49 -19.47
CA GLU A 65 1.48 -6.41 -18.32
C GLU A 65 1.58 -5.64 -17.00
N ARG A 66 2.43 -4.62 -16.91
CA ARG A 66 2.44 -3.71 -15.76
C ARG A 66 1.11 -2.98 -15.57
N ALA A 67 0.49 -2.54 -16.68
CA ALA A 67 -0.82 -1.91 -16.65
C ALA A 67 -1.89 -2.83 -16.04
N LYS A 68 -1.91 -4.12 -16.40
CA LYS A 68 -2.86 -5.11 -15.84
C LYS A 68 -2.71 -5.24 -14.32
N VAL A 69 -1.48 -5.24 -13.81
CA VAL A 69 -1.23 -5.31 -12.37
C VAL A 69 -1.79 -4.07 -11.66
N LEU A 70 -1.53 -2.86 -12.20
CA LEU A 70 -2.05 -1.62 -11.62
C LEU A 70 -3.58 -1.57 -11.66
N TRP A 71 -4.21 -2.01 -12.75
CA TRP A 71 -5.66 -2.17 -12.82
C TRP A 71 -6.19 -3.10 -11.74
N ARG A 72 -5.53 -4.27 -11.56
CA ARG A 72 -5.93 -5.22 -10.52
C ARG A 72 -5.82 -4.63 -9.11
N VAL A 73 -4.80 -3.81 -8.85
CA VAL A 73 -4.68 -3.08 -7.57
C VAL A 73 -5.86 -2.14 -7.38
N ALA A 74 -6.23 -1.36 -8.40
CA ALA A 74 -7.38 -0.47 -8.34
C ALA A 74 -8.69 -1.22 -8.04
N ASP A 75 -8.92 -2.34 -8.72
CA ASP A 75 -10.12 -3.17 -8.50
C ASP A 75 -10.17 -3.75 -7.08
N LEU A 76 -9.01 -4.12 -6.51
CA LEU A 76 -8.94 -4.60 -5.12
C LEU A 76 -9.19 -3.46 -4.12
N ILE A 77 -8.71 -2.24 -4.40
CA ILE A 77 -9.02 -1.07 -3.56
C ILE A 77 -10.52 -0.81 -3.56
N ASP A 78 -11.17 -0.79 -4.73
CA ASP A 78 -12.62 -0.59 -4.82
C ASP A 78 -13.41 -1.72 -4.11
N GLN A 79 -12.97 -2.96 -4.30
CA GLN A 79 -13.60 -4.13 -3.67
C GLN A 79 -13.54 -4.07 -2.13
N HIS A 80 -12.52 -3.44 -1.56
CA HIS A 80 -12.25 -3.35 -0.13
C HIS A 80 -12.32 -1.92 0.39
N ALA A 81 -12.96 -1.00 -0.34
CA ALA A 81 -12.96 0.43 0.00
C ALA A 81 -13.56 0.70 1.38
N ASP A 82 -14.61 -0.04 1.76
CA ASP A 82 -15.27 0.10 3.06
C ASP A 82 -14.34 -0.29 4.20
N GLU A 83 -13.73 -1.47 4.14
CA GLU A 83 -12.81 -1.95 5.18
C GLU A 83 -11.55 -1.07 5.29
N LEU A 84 -10.99 -0.65 4.15
CA LEU A 84 -9.84 0.24 4.12
C LEU A 84 -10.17 1.60 4.74
N ALA A 85 -11.33 2.17 4.41
CA ALA A 85 -11.79 3.44 4.97
C ALA A 85 -12.05 3.36 6.48
N GLN A 86 -12.60 2.25 6.97
CA GLN A 86 -12.78 2.02 8.41
C GLN A 86 -11.45 1.95 9.14
N ILE A 87 -10.46 1.21 8.60
CA ILE A 87 -9.12 1.12 9.20
C ILE A 87 -8.45 2.49 9.23
N ASP A 88 -8.51 3.24 8.13
CA ASP A 88 -7.93 4.58 8.05
C ASP A 88 -8.58 5.54 9.04
N SER A 89 -9.91 5.52 9.14
CA SER A 89 -10.66 6.31 10.10
C SER A 89 -10.29 5.98 11.56
N LEU A 90 -10.17 4.70 11.90
CA LEU A 90 -9.77 4.25 13.23
C LEU A 90 -8.35 4.66 13.60
N ASN A 91 -7.43 4.60 12.63
CA ASN A 91 -6.02 4.87 12.87
C ASN A 91 -5.66 6.35 12.86
N THR A 92 -6.33 7.17 12.05
CA THR A 92 -6.00 8.59 11.85
C THR A 92 -6.98 9.55 12.52
N GLY A 93 -8.15 9.07 12.93
CA GLY A 93 -9.26 9.89 13.42
C GLY A 93 -9.98 10.65 12.30
N MET A 94 -9.67 10.39 11.04
CA MET A 94 -10.37 11.02 9.92
C MET A 94 -11.84 10.58 9.90
N PRO A 95 -12.80 11.48 9.63
CA PRO A 95 -14.18 11.09 9.44
C PRO A 95 -14.33 10.02 8.36
N TYR A 96 -15.07 8.95 8.64
CA TYR A 96 -15.24 7.79 7.75
C TYR A 96 -15.57 8.19 6.30
N PHE A 97 -16.47 9.15 6.11
CA PHE A 97 -16.83 9.62 4.77
C PHE A 97 -15.63 10.15 3.98
N GLN A 98 -14.74 10.89 4.62
CA GLN A 98 -13.52 11.40 3.97
C GLN A 98 -12.55 10.26 3.65
N ALA A 99 -12.34 9.33 4.57
CA ALA A 99 -11.52 8.15 4.34
C ALA A 99 -12.05 7.33 3.14
N PHE A 100 -13.37 7.12 3.06
CA PHE A 100 -13.99 6.42 1.94
C PHE A 100 -13.78 7.13 0.59
N MET A 101 -13.90 8.46 0.54
CA MET A 101 -13.64 9.24 -0.67
C MET A 101 -12.16 9.13 -1.11
N ILE A 102 -11.23 9.04 -0.17
CA ILE A 102 -9.81 8.84 -0.46
C ILE A 102 -9.57 7.49 -1.12
N MET A 103 -10.23 6.42 -0.68
CA MET A 103 -10.08 5.09 -1.31
C MET A 103 -10.47 5.12 -2.79
N SER A 104 -11.57 5.77 -3.14
CA SER A 104 -11.97 5.96 -4.55
C SER A 104 -10.90 6.73 -5.34
N THR A 105 -10.37 7.81 -4.78
CA THR A 105 -9.31 8.61 -5.41
C THR A 105 -8.03 7.80 -5.59
N CYS A 106 -7.68 6.94 -4.64
CA CYS A 106 -6.54 6.02 -4.73
C CYS A 106 -6.72 5.04 -5.89
N ALA A 107 -7.89 4.40 -6.01
CA ALA A 107 -8.18 3.48 -7.11
C ALA A 107 -8.06 4.17 -8.47
N GLU A 108 -8.62 5.37 -8.63
CA GLU A 108 -8.51 6.15 -9.86
C GLU A 108 -7.06 6.55 -10.18
N SER A 109 -6.25 6.85 -9.18
CA SER A 109 -4.82 7.13 -9.37
C SER A 109 -4.08 5.93 -9.95
N PHE A 110 -4.34 4.72 -9.45
CA PHE A 110 -3.77 3.50 -10.02
C PHE A 110 -4.22 3.28 -11.47
N ARG A 111 -5.49 3.52 -11.80
CA ARG A 111 -6.01 3.44 -13.18
C ARG A 111 -5.35 4.45 -14.11
N TYR A 112 -5.19 5.69 -13.63
CA TYR A 112 -4.49 6.73 -14.38
C TYR A 112 -3.07 6.31 -14.75
N TYR A 113 -2.27 5.86 -13.78
CA TYR A 113 -0.90 5.42 -14.04
C TYR A 113 -0.80 4.09 -14.80
N ALA A 114 -1.79 3.21 -14.69
CA ALA A 114 -1.89 2.06 -15.57
C ALA A 114 -1.96 2.47 -17.05
N GLY A 115 -2.71 3.52 -17.35
CA GLY A 115 -2.78 4.10 -18.70
C GLY A 115 -1.45 4.66 -19.19
N TRP A 116 -0.54 5.06 -18.30
CA TRP A 116 0.79 5.58 -18.66
C TRP A 116 1.83 4.49 -18.92
N CYS A 117 1.63 3.27 -18.49
CA CYS A 117 2.61 2.19 -18.66
C CYS A 117 3.06 1.95 -20.10
N THR A 118 2.23 2.31 -21.08
CA THR A 118 2.52 2.15 -22.51
C THR A 118 2.77 3.49 -23.24
N LYS A 119 2.82 4.60 -22.51
CA LYS A 119 2.89 5.97 -23.09
C LYS A 119 4.15 6.74 -22.67
N VAL A 120 5.15 6.05 -22.14
CA VAL A 120 6.43 6.68 -21.79
C VAL A 120 7.22 6.88 -23.07
N ASN A 121 7.19 8.11 -23.60
CA ASN A 121 7.83 8.49 -24.84
C ASN A 121 9.06 9.35 -24.53
N GLY A 122 10.09 9.28 -25.40
CA GLY A 122 11.20 10.20 -25.43
C GLY A 122 11.00 11.28 -26.51
N ILE A 123 11.78 12.34 -26.45
CA ILE A 123 11.86 13.36 -27.48
C ILE A 123 13.16 13.14 -28.24
N ALA A 124 13.09 12.98 -29.56
CA ALA A 124 14.26 13.02 -30.46
C ALA A 124 14.28 14.38 -31.18
N HIS A 125 15.35 15.12 -31.04
CA HIS A 125 15.58 16.34 -31.82
C HIS A 125 16.35 16.00 -33.08
N ASP A 126 15.86 16.48 -34.22
CA ASP A 126 16.61 16.41 -35.48
C ASP A 126 17.73 17.45 -35.40
N VAL A 127 18.96 16.99 -35.43
CA VAL A 127 20.15 17.85 -35.40
C VAL A 127 20.66 17.95 -36.85
N GLN A 128 20.49 19.12 -37.46
CA GLN A 128 21.07 19.44 -38.74
C GLN A 128 22.53 19.79 -38.63
#